data_95f378fc706b1a53fe23d7a7adf521c6
#
_entry.id   95f378fc706b1a53fe23d7a7adf521c6
#
_cell.length_a   1.000
_cell.length_b   1.000
_cell.length_c   1.000
_cell.angle_alpha   90.00
_cell.angle_beta   90.00
_cell.angle_gamma   90.00
#
_symmetry.space_group_name_H-M   'P 1'
#
loop_
_entity.id
_entity.type
_entity.pdbx_description
1 polymer ?
#
loop_
_entity_poly.entity_id
_entity_poly.type
_entity_poly.pdbx_seq_one_letter_code
_entity_poly.pdbx_strand_id
1 'polypeptide(L)'
;MRIVFAGTPAVALPSLEAVAARHEVVAVVTREDARLGRKRVLTPSPVAEAAERLGLPVIKANRLGEDVTARIAALQPDLGVVVAYGGLVREPLLSLPRLGWVNLHFSLLPRWRGAAPVQRAVIAGDTETGAAVFHLVPELDAGDVYAELKHPIGPDETAGELLSALAEEGARLLADTADALAAGTAVATPQTGEVTLAPKLTLEDARLDLTEPAERVYARLRGVTPEPGAFVLLDGERFKLHEARTTDGEEPLAPGTVELRGKRVLVGTGTAPLELVTVQPAGRRAMAAADWLRGVASVSASAAGSTGVVFA
;
A
#
# COMPACT_ATOMS: atom_id res chain seq x y z
N MET A 1 4.37 0.65 -29.48
CA MET A 1 3.08 -0.07 -29.59
C MET A 1 1.96 0.74 -28.96
N ARG A 2 0.70 0.40 -29.24
CA ARG A 2 -0.49 1.07 -28.70
C ARG A 2 -0.91 0.43 -27.38
N ILE A 3 -0.92 1.22 -26.30
CA ILE A 3 -1.18 0.72 -24.93
C ILE A 3 -2.42 1.38 -24.34
N VAL A 4 -3.28 0.59 -23.72
CA VAL A 4 -4.26 1.07 -22.72
C VAL A 4 -3.68 0.88 -21.33
N PHE A 5 -3.54 1.97 -20.58
CA PHE A 5 -3.05 1.96 -19.21
C PHE A 5 -4.21 2.06 -18.21
N ALA A 6 -4.29 1.18 -17.24
CA ALA A 6 -5.32 1.19 -16.19
C ALA A 6 -4.67 1.37 -14.80
N GLY A 7 -4.95 2.49 -14.14
CA GLY A 7 -4.42 2.80 -12.82
C GLY A 7 -5.27 3.84 -12.09
N THR A 8 -5.09 3.98 -10.77
CA THR A 8 -5.89 4.95 -10.01
C THR A 8 -5.07 5.77 -9.00
N PRO A 9 -4.36 5.17 -8.02
CA PRO A 9 -3.64 5.92 -6.99
C PRO A 9 -2.30 6.46 -7.50
N ALA A 10 -1.68 7.30 -6.69
CA ALA A 10 -0.38 7.92 -7.01
C ALA A 10 0.74 6.90 -7.29
N VAL A 11 0.69 5.71 -6.69
CA VAL A 11 1.66 4.62 -6.92
C VAL A 11 1.72 4.16 -8.38
N ALA A 12 0.70 4.44 -9.20
CA ALA A 12 0.71 4.12 -10.62
C ALA A 12 1.33 5.20 -11.52
N LEU A 13 1.66 6.38 -10.97
CA LEU A 13 2.18 7.51 -11.75
C LEU A 13 3.54 7.23 -12.38
N PRO A 14 4.56 6.71 -11.66
CA PRO A 14 5.85 6.41 -12.26
C PRO A 14 5.71 5.43 -13.46
N SER A 15 4.83 4.44 -13.33
CA SER A 15 4.56 3.48 -14.39
C SER A 15 3.87 4.10 -15.61
N LEU A 16 2.88 4.99 -15.40
CA LEU A 16 2.22 5.70 -16.50
C LEU A 16 3.23 6.56 -17.27
N GLU A 17 4.06 7.32 -16.55
CA GLU A 17 5.08 8.19 -17.14
C GLU A 17 6.15 7.38 -17.90
N ALA A 18 6.63 6.28 -17.33
CA ALA A 18 7.62 5.41 -17.96
C ALA A 18 7.10 4.75 -19.24
N VAL A 19 5.84 4.28 -19.23
CA VAL A 19 5.21 3.68 -20.40
C VAL A 19 4.91 4.73 -21.48
N ALA A 20 4.40 5.91 -21.09
CA ALA A 20 4.09 7.00 -22.02
C ALA A 20 5.34 7.59 -22.69
N ALA A 21 6.51 7.52 -22.05
CA ALA A 21 7.78 7.96 -22.62
C ALA A 21 8.28 7.06 -23.75
N ARG A 22 7.85 5.80 -23.81
CA ARG A 22 8.36 4.78 -24.77
C ARG A 22 7.32 4.28 -25.76
N HIS A 23 6.03 4.41 -25.43
CA HIS A 23 4.92 3.84 -26.21
C HIS A 23 3.79 4.85 -26.39
N GLU A 24 2.91 4.59 -27.34
CA GLU A 24 1.69 5.36 -27.56
C GLU A 24 0.62 4.90 -26.55
N VAL A 25 0.40 5.68 -25.49
CA VAL A 25 -0.73 5.44 -24.57
C VAL A 25 -2.00 5.99 -25.20
N VAL A 26 -2.81 5.11 -25.78
CA VAL A 26 -4.03 5.46 -26.51
C VAL A 26 -5.22 5.79 -25.62
N ALA A 27 -5.23 5.30 -24.38
CA ALA A 27 -6.15 5.71 -23.34
C ALA A 27 -5.60 5.36 -21.95
N VAL A 28 -5.96 6.19 -20.97
CA VAL A 28 -5.76 5.94 -19.55
C VAL A 28 -7.10 5.66 -18.90
N VAL A 29 -7.26 4.48 -18.34
CA VAL A 29 -8.46 4.07 -17.61
C VAL A 29 -8.23 4.27 -16.12
N THR A 30 -9.11 5.00 -15.47
CA THR A 30 -9.01 5.26 -14.03
C THR A 30 -10.39 5.29 -13.40
N ARG A 31 -10.45 5.25 -12.06
CA ARG A 31 -11.71 5.36 -11.35
C ARG A 31 -12.37 6.72 -11.57
N GLU A 32 -13.69 6.77 -11.41
CA GLU A 32 -14.47 8.02 -11.38
C GLU A 32 -14.01 8.93 -10.25
N ASP A 33 -14.25 10.23 -10.39
CA ASP A 33 -13.94 11.22 -9.38
C ASP A 33 -14.65 10.89 -8.07
N ALA A 34 -13.90 10.97 -6.97
CA ALA A 34 -14.39 10.64 -5.64
C ALA A 34 -14.55 11.88 -4.76
N ARG A 35 -15.50 11.84 -3.82
CA ARG A 35 -15.66 12.90 -2.83
C ARG A 35 -14.63 12.74 -1.72
N LEU A 36 -13.61 13.61 -1.69
CA LEU A 36 -12.52 13.57 -0.74
C LEU A 36 -12.55 14.70 0.29
N GLY A 37 -11.93 14.47 1.42
CA GLY A 37 -11.75 15.41 2.52
C GLY A 37 -13.05 15.73 3.28
N ARG A 38 -12.93 16.57 4.32
CA ARG A 38 -14.08 16.98 5.17
C ARG A 38 -15.17 17.71 4.39
N LYS A 39 -14.80 18.48 3.37
CA LYS A 39 -15.71 19.23 2.51
C LYS A 39 -16.34 18.38 1.39
N ARG A 40 -15.99 17.10 1.28
CA ARG A 40 -16.48 16.16 0.27
C ARG A 40 -16.40 16.73 -1.16
N VAL A 41 -15.27 17.37 -1.48
CA VAL A 41 -15.00 17.91 -2.82
C VAL A 41 -14.84 16.76 -3.81
N LEU A 42 -15.50 16.84 -4.96
CA LEU A 42 -15.31 15.89 -6.05
C LEU A 42 -13.91 16.08 -6.62
N THR A 43 -13.07 15.06 -6.50
CA THR A 43 -11.64 15.12 -6.80
C THR A 43 -11.30 14.01 -7.78
N PRO A 44 -10.60 14.32 -8.89
CA PRO A 44 -10.09 13.32 -9.81
C PRO A 44 -9.06 12.41 -9.12
N SER A 45 -8.84 11.24 -9.71
CA SER A 45 -7.76 10.37 -9.24
C SER A 45 -6.39 10.98 -9.60
N PRO A 46 -5.32 10.68 -8.85
CA PRO A 46 -3.96 11.09 -9.22
C PRO A 46 -3.59 10.72 -10.65
N VAL A 47 -4.01 9.53 -11.11
CA VAL A 47 -3.76 9.07 -12.49
C VAL A 47 -4.56 9.89 -13.51
N ALA A 48 -5.81 10.32 -13.20
CA ALA A 48 -6.56 11.20 -14.10
C ALA A 48 -5.84 12.56 -14.27
N GLU A 49 -5.42 13.17 -13.17
CA GLU A 49 -4.68 14.46 -13.21
C GLU A 49 -3.37 14.35 -13.98
N ALA A 50 -2.63 13.25 -13.81
CA ALA A 50 -1.39 13.01 -14.54
C ALA A 50 -1.65 12.81 -16.04
N ALA A 51 -2.65 12.01 -16.40
CA ALA A 51 -3.02 11.79 -17.78
C ALA A 51 -3.43 13.09 -18.49
N GLU A 52 -4.20 13.95 -17.83
CA GLU A 52 -4.56 15.27 -18.36
C GLU A 52 -3.33 16.16 -18.59
N ARG A 53 -2.38 16.19 -17.64
CA ARG A 53 -1.11 16.94 -17.81
C ARG A 53 -0.27 16.42 -18.97
N LEU A 54 -0.31 15.11 -19.24
CA LEU A 54 0.41 14.47 -20.36
C LEU A 54 -0.36 14.57 -21.69
N GLY A 55 -1.56 15.15 -21.70
CA GLY A 55 -2.41 15.22 -22.88
C GLY A 55 -2.95 13.86 -23.35
N LEU A 56 -3.05 12.88 -22.44
CA LEU A 56 -3.51 11.53 -22.75
C LEU A 56 -5.05 11.42 -22.62
N PRO A 57 -5.73 10.67 -23.50
CA PRO A 57 -7.18 10.45 -23.37
C PRO A 57 -7.52 9.69 -22.09
N VAL A 58 -8.53 10.17 -21.33
CA VAL A 58 -8.96 9.57 -20.07
C VAL A 58 -10.33 8.90 -20.21
N ILE A 59 -10.43 7.68 -19.71
CA ILE A 59 -11.69 6.93 -19.54
C ILE A 59 -11.91 6.74 -18.04
N LYS A 60 -12.87 7.48 -17.45
CA LYS A 60 -13.24 7.32 -16.05
C LYS A 60 -14.29 6.23 -15.90
N ALA A 61 -13.98 5.16 -15.15
CA ALA A 61 -14.89 4.05 -14.94
C ALA A 61 -14.57 3.29 -13.63
N ASN A 62 -15.59 2.98 -12.85
CA ASN A 62 -15.47 2.13 -11.66
C ASN A 62 -15.59 0.64 -12.01
N ARG A 63 -16.12 0.32 -13.19
CA ARG A 63 -16.24 -1.04 -13.73
C ARG A 63 -15.94 -1.01 -15.22
N LEU A 64 -15.25 -2.04 -15.71
CA LEU A 64 -14.94 -2.24 -17.12
C LEU A 64 -16.09 -3.01 -17.79
N GLY A 65 -17.23 -2.34 -17.94
CA GLY A 65 -18.43 -2.89 -18.60
C GLY A 65 -18.36 -2.81 -20.13
N GLU A 66 -19.48 -3.13 -20.80
CA GLU A 66 -19.59 -3.20 -22.26
C GLU A 66 -19.23 -1.87 -22.94
N ASP A 67 -19.72 -0.74 -22.43
CA ASP A 67 -19.42 0.59 -22.99
C ASP A 67 -17.93 0.90 -22.97
N VAL A 68 -17.26 0.62 -21.83
CA VAL A 68 -15.82 0.83 -21.68
C VAL A 68 -15.05 -0.12 -22.61
N THR A 69 -15.48 -1.37 -22.68
CA THR A 69 -14.90 -2.39 -23.57
C THR A 69 -15.00 -1.95 -25.03
N ALA A 70 -16.17 -1.47 -25.47
CA ALA A 70 -16.36 -0.98 -26.85
C ALA A 70 -15.47 0.24 -27.16
N ARG A 71 -15.34 1.19 -26.21
CA ARG A 71 -14.44 2.34 -26.36
C ARG A 71 -12.98 1.91 -26.49
N ILE A 72 -12.53 0.95 -25.66
CA ILE A 72 -11.17 0.42 -25.74
C ILE A 72 -10.94 -0.34 -27.03
N ALA A 73 -11.93 -1.15 -27.46
CA ALA A 73 -11.86 -1.89 -28.73
C ALA A 73 -11.68 -0.98 -29.94
N ALA A 74 -12.39 0.15 -29.98
CA ALA A 74 -12.26 1.15 -31.05
C ALA A 74 -10.85 1.76 -31.15
N LEU A 75 -10.08 1.74 -30.06
CA LEU A 75 -8.69 2.23 -30.03
C LEU A 75 -7.68 1.19 -30.54
N GLN A 76 -8.07 -0.05 -30.74
CA GLN A 76 -7.22 -1.15 -31.23
C GLN A 76 -5.87 -1.24 -30.47
N PRO A 77 -5.88 -1.42 -29.14
CA PRO A 77 -4.65 -1.53 -28.36
C PRO A 77 -3.91 -2.84 -28.65
N ASP A 78 -2.59 -2.79 -28.66
CA ASP A 78 -1.75 -3.98 -28.71
C ASP A 78 -1.64 -4.66 -27.35
N LEU A 79 -1.55 -3.85 -26.27
CA LEU A 79 -1.34 -4.31 -24.91
C LEU A 79 -2.20 -3.51 -23.93
N GLY A 80 -2.74 -4.19 -22.93
CA GLY A 80 -3.27 -3.56 -21.74
C GLY A 80 -2.26 -3.61 -20.60
N VAL A 81 -2.15 -2.54 -19.85
CA VAL A 81 -1.28 -2.44 -18.66
C VAL A 81 -2.12 -2.06 -17.44
N VAL A 82 -1.99 -2.80 -16.36
CA VAL A 82 -2.65 -2.51 -15.08
C VAL A 82 -1.62 -2.21 -14.02
N VAL A 83 -1.82 -1.10 -13.28
CA VAL A 83 -1.07 -0.78 -12.06
C VAL A 83 -2.05 -0.21 -11.03
N ALA A 84 -2.39 -0.99 -10.02
CA ALA A 84 -3.27 -0.57 -8.92
C ALA A 84 -4.60 0.09 -9.38
N TYR A 85 -5.25 -0.42 -10.41
CA TYR A 85 -6.53 0.11 -10.90
C TYR A 85 -7.67 -0.16 -9.92
N GLY A 86 -7.65 -1.32 -9.25
CA GLY A 86 -8.67 -1.73 -8.27
C GLY A 86 -10.00 -2.21 -8.87
N GLY A 87 -10.04 -2.52 -10.16
CA GLY A 87 -11.14 -3.16 -10.87
C GLY A 87 -10.66 -4.41 -11.59
N LEU A 88 -11.60 -5.32 -11.92
CA LEU A 88 -11.29 -6.57 -12.64
C LEU A 88 -11.39 -6.34 -14.14
N VAL A 89 -10.40 -6.83 -14.89
CA VAL A 89 -10.45 -7.00 -16.33
C VAL A 89 -11.04 -8.38 -16.61
N ARG A 90 -12.18 -8.43 -17.28
CA ARG A 90 -12.91 -9.67 -17.59
C ARG A 90 -13.10 -9.80 -19.10
N GLU A 91 -13.48 -11.00 -19.55
CA GLU A 91 -13.90 -11.19 -20.93
C GLU A 91 -15.14 -10.31 -21.28
N PRO A 92 -15.21 -9.78 -22.51
CA PRO A 92 -14.27 -9.96 -23.63
C PRO A 92 -13.05 -9.02 -23.60
N LEU A 93 -12.96 -8.09 -22.64
CA LEU A 93 -11.87 -7.11 -22.56
C LEU A 93 -10.50 -7.77 -22.29
N LEU A 94 -10.48 -8.86 -21.53
CA LEU A 94 -9.24 -9.57 -21.18
C LEU A 94 -8.50 -10.08 -22.41
N SER A 95 -9.21 -10.63 -23.39
CA SER A 95 -8.65 -11.14 -24.65
C SER A 95 -8.62 -10.10 -25.78
N LEU A 96 -9.04 -8.87 -25.53
CA LEU A 96 -9.19 -7.86 -26.57
C LEU A 96 -7.84 -7.36 -27.13
N PRO A 97 -6.84 -6.96 -26.32
CA PRO A 97 -5.55 -6.56 -26.84
C PRO A 97 -4.78 -7.79 -27.39
N ARG A 98 -4.13 -7.63 -28.51
CA ARG A 98 -3.40 -8.74 -29.19
C ARG A 98 -2.36 -9.42 -28.29
N LEU A 99 -1.71 -8.66 -27.41
CA LEU A 99 -0.72 -9.15 -26.45
C LEU A 99 -1.34 -9.37 -25.04
N GLY A 100 -2.68 -9.30 -24.94
CA GLY A 100 -3.39 -9.43 -23.66
C GLY A 100 -3.13 -8.25 -22.72
N TRP A 101 -3.17 -8.54 -21.42
CA TRP A 101 -2.95 -7.59 -20.36
C TRP A 101 -1.79 -8.03 -19.48
N VAL A 102 -1.00 -7.07 -19.00
CA VAL A 102 -0.01 -7.28 -17.95
C VAL A 102 -0.36 -6.44 -16.71
N ASN A 103 0.01 -6.94 -15.55
CA ASN A 103 -0.11 -6.19 -14.29
C ASN A 103 1.26 -6.09 -13.62
N LEU A 104 1.58 -4.89 -13.12
CA LEU A 104 2.66 -4.69 -12.17
C LEU A 104 2.12 -4.92 -10.78
N HIS A 105 2.56 -6.00 -10.14
CA HIS A 105 2.18 -6.40 -8.79
C HIS A 105 3.34 -6.21 -7.83
N PHE A 106 3.05 -5.69 -6.63
CA PHE A 106 4.08 -5.32 -5.67
C PHE A 106 4.37 -6.44 -4.67
N SER A 107 4.69 -7.62 -5.20
CA SER A 107 5.26 -8.75 -4.46
C SER A 107 6.01 -9.69 -5.39
N LEU A 108 6.75 -10.63 -4.81
CA LEU A 108 7.35 -11.77 -5.52
C LEU A 108 6.30 -12.88 -5.59
N LEU A 109 5.60 -12.97 -6.73
CA LEU A 109 4.56 -13.99 -6.95
C LEU A 109 5.16 -15.41 -6.94
N PRO A 110 4.44 -16.39 -6.38
CA PRO A 110 3.02 -16.42 -5.99
C PRO A 110 2.72 -15.94 -4.56
N ARG A 111 3.69 -15.40 -3.83
CA ARG A 111 3.41 -14.84 -2.51
C ARG A 111 2.64 -13.52 -2.64
N TRP A 112 1.68 -13.34 -1.72
CA TRP A 112 0.90 -12.12 -1.57
C TRP A 112 0.04 -11.76 -2.80
N ARG A 113 -0.62 -12.74 -3.44
CA ARG A 113 -1.64 -12.45 -4.44
C ARG A 113 -2.79 -11.65 -3.84
N GLY A 114 -3.23 -10.57 -4.48
CA GLY A 114 -4.37 -9.77 -4.04
C GLY A 114 -4.10 -8.28 -3.89
N ALA A 115 -4.92 -7.59 -3.06
CA ALA A 115 -5.06 -6.14 -3.10
C ALA A 115 -4.06 -5.36 -2.24
N ALA A 116 -3.37 -6.00 -1.27
CA ALA A 116 -2.49 -5.33 -0.30
C ALA A 116 -1.16 -6.08 -0.07
N PRO A 117 -0.41 -6.44 -1.12
CA PRO A 117 0.77 -7.30 -1.00
C PRO A 117 1.86 -6.68 -0.13
N VAL A 118 2.20 -5.41 -0.33
CA VAL A 118 3.25 -4.71 0.44
C VAL A 118 2.89 -4.64 1.91
N GLN A 119 1.67 -4.24 2.23
CA GLN A 119 1.21 -4.13 3.60
C GLN A 119 1.25 -5.49 4.32
N ARG A 120 0.79 -6.54 3.65
CA ARG A 120 0.76 -7.90 4.23
C ARG A 120 2.16 -8.47 4.41
N ALA A 121 3.10 -8.20 3.52
CA ALA A 121 4.50 -8.59 3.67
C ALA A 121 5.13 -7.93 4.91
N VAL A 122 4.95 -6.61 5.09
CA VAL A 122 5.46 -5.89 6.26
C VAL A 122 4.81 -6.39 7.57
N ILE A 123 3.47 -6.58 7.59
CA ILE A 123 2.75 -7.11 8.77
C ILE A 123 3.24 -8.51 9.14
N ALA A 124 3.55 -9.34 8.14
CA ALA A 124 4.06 -10.69 8.36
C ALA A 124 5.51 -10.73 8.88
N GLY A 125 6.23 -9.59 8.82
CA GLY A 125 7.62 -9.51 9.21
C GLY A 125 8.57 -10.07 8.14
N ASP A 126 8.15 -10.10 6.86
CA ASP A 126 9.04 -10.47 5.75
C ASP A 126 10.24 -9.51 5.71
N THR A 127 11.42 -10.02 5.39
CA THR A 127 12.66 -9.24 5.24
C THR A 127 13.00 -8.91 3.79
N GLU A 128 12.30 -9.54 2.83
CA GLU A 128 12.43 -9.33 1.40
C GLU A 128 11.04 -9.35 0.76
N THR A 129 10.82 -8.49 -0.20
CA THR A 129 9.67 -8.48 -1.11
C THR A 129 10.14 -8.09 -2.51
N GLY A 130 9.27 -7.53 -3.34
CA GLY A 130 9.64 -7.07 -4.67
C GLY A 130 8.45 -6.62 -5.49
N ALA A 131 8.66 -6.61 -6.79
CA ALA A 131 7.61 -6.37 -7.77
C ALA A 131 7.72 -7.37 -8.92
N ALA A 132 6.59 -7.76 -9.49
CA ALA A 132 6.51 -8.67 -10.61
C ALA A 132 5.59 -8.12 -11.70
N VAL A 133 6.00 -8.23 -12.96
CA VAL A 133 5.16 -7.99 -14.13
C VAL A 133 4.69 -9.35 -14.65
N PHE A 134 3.39 -9.58 -14.62
CA PHE A 134 2.81 -10.87 -15.02
C PHE A 134 1.65 -10.71 -16.00
N HIS A 135 1.36 -11.75 -16.75
CA HIS A 135 0.23 -11.82 -17.67
C HIS A 135 -1.08 -11.99 -16.90
N LEU A 136 -2.09 -11.16 -17.21
CA LEU A 136 -3.41 -11.29 -16.57
C LEU A 136 -4.15 -12.50 -17.13
N VAL A 137 -4.69 -13.29 -16.20
CA VAL A 137 -5.59 -14.43 -16.45
C VAL A 137 -6.85 -14.26 -15.60
N PRO A 138 -7.92 -15.06 -15.80
CA PRO A 138 -9.13 -14.95 -14.98
C PRO A 138 -8.92 -15.19 -13.49
N GLU A 139 -7.93 -16.03 -13.12
CA GLU A 139 -7.58 -16.34 -11.74
C GLU A 139 -6.77 -15.20 -11.12
N LEU A 140 -7.01 -14.96 -9.82
CA LEU A 140 -6.41 -13.85 -9.09
C LEU A 140 -4.88 -13.93 -9.08
N ASP A 141 -4.24 -12.98 -9.77
CA ASP A 141 -2.80 -12.75 -9.85
C ASP A 141 -1.99 -14.06 -10.11
N ALA A 142 -2.54 -14.97 -10.92
CA ALA A 142 -2.03 -16.32 -11.12
C ALA A 142 -1.29 -16.53 -12.45
N GLY A 143 -1.30 -15.54 -13.35
CA GLY A 143 -0.67 -15.66 -14.66
C GLY A 143 0.85 -15.73 -14.62
N ASP A 144 1.44 -16.14 -15.72
CA ASP A 144 2.88 -16.30 -15.86
C ASP A 144 3.62 -14.97 -15.72
N VAL A 145 4.78 -15.01 -15.08
CA VAL A 145 5.61 -13.84 -14.78
C VAL A 145 6.61 -13.59 -15.91
N TYR A 146 6.62 -12.36 -16.43
CA TYR A 146 7.59 -11.90 -17.44
C TYR A 146 8.89 -11.42 -16.82
N ALA A 147 8.79 -10.69 -15.70
CA ALA A 147 9.95 -10.12 -15.02
C ALA A 147 9.61 -9.86 -13.54
N GLU A 148 10.64 -9.95 -12.69
CA GLU A 148 10.55 -9.62 -11.28
C GLU A 148 11.79 -8.87 -10.80
N LEU A 149 11.64 -8.09 -9.74
CA LEU A 149 12.74 -7.51 -9.00
C LEU A 149 12.57 -7.81 -7.51
N LYS A 150 13.67 -7.94 -6.80
CA LYS A 150 13.72 -8.15 -5.36
C LYS A 150 14.09 -6.86 -4.64
N HIS A 151 13.48 -6.63 -3.50
CA HIS A 151 13.71 -5.46 -2.67
C HIS A 151 13.78 -5.87 -1.19
N PRO A 152 14.86 -5.54 -0.45
CA PRO A 152 14.94 -5.81 0.97
C PRO A 152 13.99 -4.87 1.73
N ILE A 153 13.28 -5.38 2.74
CA ILE A 153 12.44 -4.56 3.62
C ILE A 153 13.29 -4.06 4.78
N GLY A 154 13.43 -2.76 4.90
CA GLY A 154 14.16 -2.13 6.00
C GLY A 154 13.50 -2.40 7.37
N PRO A 155 14.29 -2.47 8.46
CA PRO A 155 13.77 -2.80 9.80
C PRO A 155 12.73 -1.80 10.31
N ASP A 156 12.82 -0.54 9.89
CA ASP A 156 11.92 0.54 10.31
C ASP A 156 11.06 1.06 9.16
N GLU A 157 11.21 0.49 7.97
CA GLU A 157 10.51 0.93 6.76
C GLU A 157 9.01 0.66 6.86
N THR A 158 8.20 1.67 6.58
CA THR A 158 6.75 1.57 6.54
C THR A 158 6.26 1.03 5.20
N ALA A 159 5.05 0.46 5.17
CA ALA A 159 4.45 0.01 3.93
C ALA A 159 4.28 1.14 2.89
N GLY A 160 4.09 2.38 3.34
CA GLY A 160 3.98 3.54 2.44
C GLY A 160 5.31 3.89 1.77
N GLU A 161 6.41 3.86 2.52
CA GLU A 161 7.77 4.09 1.99
C GLU A 161 8.18 2.98 1.02
N LEU A 162 8.02 1.72 1.44
CA LEU A 162 8.29 0.55 0.62
C LEU A 162 7.47 0.55 -0.68
N LEU A 163 6.19 0.87 -0.61
CA LEU A 163 5.32 0.95 -1.79
C LEU A 163 5.79 2.05 -2.75
N SER A 164 6.28 3.18 -2.22
CA SER A 164 6.83 4.27 -3.04
C SER A 164 8.12 3.84 -3.75
N ALA A 165 9.03 3.16 -3.05
CA ALA A 165 10.26 2.63 -3.64
C ALA A 165 9.95 1.60 -4.75
N LEU A 166 9.07 0.63 -4.46
CA LEU A 166 8.64 -0.38 -5.42
C LEU A 166 7.91 0.21 -6.64
N ALA A 167 7.20 1.34 -6.47
CA ALA A 167 6.55 2.01 -7.59
C ALA A 167 7.57 2.58 -8.58
N GLU A 168 8.64 3.19 -8.10
CA GLU A 168 9.72 3.74 -8.94
C GLU A 168 10.53 2.63 -9.63
N GLU A 169 10.92 1.60 -8.89
CA GLU A 169 11.68 0.48 -9.44
C GLU A 169 10.83 -0.36 -10.41
N GLY A 170 9.59 -0.66 -10.02
CA GLY A 170 8.63 -1.43 -10.82
C GLY A 170 8.22 -0.72 -12.10
N ALA A 171 8.23 0.62 -12.14
CA ALA A 171 7.94 1.37 -13.36
C ALA A 171 8.96 1.08 -14.47
N ARG A 172 10.23 0.97 -14.13
CA ARG A 172 11.29 0.60 -15.08
C ARG A 172 11.11 -0.84 -15.55
N LEU A 173 10.89 -1.77 -14.61
CA LEU A 173 10.64 -3.17 -14.91
C LEU A 173 9.46 -3.35 -15.87
N LEU A 174 8.37 -2.62 -15.64
CA LEU A 174 7.18 -2.63 -16.48
C LEU A 174 7.46 -2.10 -17.89
N ALA A 175 8.15 -0.97 -18.00
CA ALA A 175 8.48 -0.36 -19.29
C ALA A 175 9.42 -1.26 -20.11
N ASP A 176 10.43 -1.87 -19.48
CA ASP A 176 11.34 -2.82 -20.13
C ASP A 176 10.60 -4.09 -20.57
N THR A 177 9.64 -4.58 -19.78
CA THR A 177 8.77 -5.70 -20.16
C THR A 177 7.89 -5.34 -21.36
N ALA A 178 7.33 -4.12 -21.38
CA ALA A 178 6.52 -3.64 -22.51
C ALA A 178 7.35 -3.53 -23.81
N ASP A 179 8.61 -3.07 -23.71
CA ASP A 179 9.54 -3.07 -24.85
C ASP A 179 9.82 -4.49 -25.37
N ALA A 180 10.07 -5.44 -24.46
CA ALA A 180 10.31 -6.84 -24.81
C ALA A 180 9.07 -7.50 -25.47
N LEU A 181 7.87 -7.20 -24.96
CA LEU A 181 6.61 -7.63 -25.55
C LEU A 181 6.42 -7.04 -26.97
N ALA A 182 6.73 -5.77 -27.15
CA ALA A 182 6.66 -5.11 -28.45
C ALA A 182 7.64 -5.73 -29.47
N ALA A 183 8.83 -6.11 -29.02
CA ALA A 183 9.86 -6.76 -29.83
C ALA A 183 9.61 -8.26 -30.08
N GLY A 184 8.64 -8.88 -29.35
CA GLY A 184 8.39 -10.32 -29.42
C GLY A 184 9.49 -11.17 -28.74
N THR A 185 10.26 -10.58 -27.82
CA THR A 185 11.36 -11.26 -27.11
C THR A 185 11.02 -11.59 -25.65
N ALA A 186 9.87 -11.13 -25.15
CA ALA A 186 9.42 -11.43 -23.80
C ALA A 186 9.12 -12.92 -23.63
N VAL A 187 9.63 -13.50 -22.54
CA VAL A 187 9.38 -14.89 -22.17
C VAL A 187 8.71 -14.89 -20.80
N ALA A 188 7.50 -15.44 -20.72
CA ALA A 188 6.79 -15.63 -19.46
C ALA A 188 7.12 -17.00 -18.85
N THR A 189 7.23 -17.07 -17.54
CA THR A 189 7.47 -18.30 -16.78
C THR A 189 6.35 -18.54 -15.78
N PRO A 190 5.86 -19.78 -15.63
CA PRO A 190 4.86 -20.11 -14.62
C PRO A 190 5.34 -19.76 -13.21
N GLN A 191 4.43 -19.27 -12.38
CA GLN A 191 4.71 -19.04 -10.97
C GLN A 191 5.00 -20.36 -10.25
N THR A 192 6.03 -20.38 -9.40
CA THR A 192 6.41 -21.56 -8.62
C THR A 192 6.55 -21.19 -7.14
N GLY A 193 6.18 -22.11 -6.25
CA GLY A 193 6.26 -21.91 -4.80
C GLY A 193 4.88 -21.87 -4.11
N GLU A 194 4.88 -21.49 -2.83
CA GLU A 194 3.69 -21.42 -2.01
C GLU A 194 2.86 -20.16 -2.33
N VAL A 195 1.58 -20.37 -2.60
CA VAL A 195 0.63 -19.27 -2.82
C VAL A 195 0.16 -18.73 -1.48
N THR A 196 0.36 -17.44 -1.24
CA THR A 196 -0.23 -16.72 -0.12
C THR A 196 -1.11 -15.57 -0.60
N LEU A 197 -2.10 -15.18 0.23
CA LEU A 197 -3.07 -14.16 -0.15
C LEU A 197 -2.83 -12.85 0.61
N ALA A 198 -3.07 -11.75 -0.07
CA ALA A 198 -2.99 -10.40 0.46
C ALA A 198 -4.35 -9.68 0.34
N PRO A 199 -5.35 -10.05 1.17
CA PRO A 199 -6.63 -9.37 1.16
C PRO A 199 -6.47 -7.90 1.53
N LYS A 200 -7.37 -7.07 0.98
CA LYS A 200 -7.44 -5.63 1.28
C LYS A 200 -7.49 -5.42 2.79
N LEU A 201 -6.72 -4.42 3.28
CA LEU A 201 -6.75 -4.05 4.69
C LEU A 201 -8.10 -3.42 5.07
N THR A 202 -8.56 -3.80 6.24
CA THR A 202 -9.70 -3.21 6.93
C THR A 202 -9.23 -2.28 8.04
N LEU A 203 -10.15 -1.55 8.65
CA LEU A 203 -9.83 -0.76 9.82
C LEU A 203 -9.38 -1.63 11.02
N GLU A 204 -9.95 -2.84 11.13
CA GLU A 204 -9.59 -3.78 12.21
C GLU A 204 -8.15 -4.29 12.07
N ASP A 205 -7.63 -4.45 10.86
CA ASP A 205 -6.22 -4.78 10.63
C ASP A 205 -5.27 -3.71 11.21
N ALA A 206 -5.74 -2.47 11.36
CA ALA A 206 -4.95 -1.35 11.89
C ALA A 206 -5.00 -1.23 13.43
N ARG A 207 -5.87 -1.98 14.10
CA ARG A 207 -5.88 -2.05 15.55
C ARG A 207 -4.68 -2.86 16.02
N LEU A 208 -3.88 -2.27 16.89
CA LEU A 208 -2.74 -2.95 17.49
C LEU A 208 -3.20 -3.73 18.72
N ASP A 209 -2.84 -4.99 18.79
CA ASP A 209 -2.97 -5.82 19.98
C ASP A 209 -1.65 -5.74 20.76
N LEU A 210 -1.64 -4.95 21.82
CA LEU A 210 -0.45 -4.74 22.65
C LEU A 210 -0.10 -5.97 23.52
N THR A 211 -0.90 -7.01 23.54
CA THR A 211 -0.55 -8.28 24.20
C THR A 211 0.38 -9.15 23.36
N GLU A 212 0.47 -8.87 22.06
CA GLU A 212 1.40 -9.53 21.15
C GLU A 212 2.87 -9.10 21.41
N PRO A 213 3.87 -9.89 20.97
CA PRO A 213 5.28 -9.51 21.04
C PRO A 213 5.56 -8.18 20.31
N ALA A 214 6.52 -7.39 20.85
CA ALA A 214 6.90 -6.08 20.31
C ALA A 214 7.16 -6.08 18.80
N GLU A 215 7.84 -7.12 18.30
CA GLU A 215 8.16 -7.25 16.88
C GLU A 215 6.89 -7.35 16.02
N ARG A 216 5.86 -8.08 16.48
CA ARG A 216 4.59 -8.23 15.78
C ARG A 216 3.77 -6.93 15.83
N VAL A 217 3.72 -6.28 17.00
CA VAL A 217 3.05 -4.98 17.15
C VAL A 217 3.70 -3.95 16.24
N TYR A 218 5.04 -3.91 16.21
CA TYR A 218 5.80 -2.97 15.39
C TYR A 218 5.67 -3.26 13.89
N ALA A 219 5.75 -4.51 13.48
CA ALA A 219 5.53 -4.91 12.09
C ALA A 219 4.13 -4.52 11.61
N ARG A 220 3.09 -4.73 12.43
CA ARG A 220 1.73 -4.30 12.13
C ARG A 220 1.63 -2.78 12.03
N LEU A 221 2.21 -2.01 12.96
CA LEU A 221 2.23 -0.55 12.90
C LEU A 221 2.83 -0.07 11.57
N ARG A 222 4.00 -0.57 11.19
CA ARG A 222 4.66 -0.22 9.93
C ARG A 222 3.83 -0.63 8.71
N GLY A 223 3.26 -1.83 8.74
CA GLY A 223 2.49 -2.39 7.62
C GLY A 223 1.15 -1.69 7.36
N VAL A 224 0.60 -0.99 8.34
CA VAL A 224 -0.63 -0.21 8.18
C VAL A 224 -0.38 1.31 8.09
N THR A 225 0.88 1.73 8.04
CA THR A 225 1.27 3.14 7.92
C THR A 225 1.60 3.46 6.45
N PRO A 226 1.05 4.54 5.86
CA PRO A 226 0.18 5.56 6.49
C PRO A 226 -1.30 5.18 6.55
N GLU A 227 -1.75 4.19 5.79
CA GLU A 227 -3.16 3.81 5.66
C GLU A 227 -3.37 2.31 5.87
N PRO A 228 -4.41 1.94 6.65
CA PRO A 228 -5.44 2.77 7.30
C PRO A 228 -4.96 3.56 8.54
N GLY A 229 -3.73 3.37 8.98
CA GLY A 229 -3.08 4.03 10.11
C GLY A 229 -3.33 3.32 11.44
N ALA A 230 -2.22 2.91 12.10
CA ALA A 230 -2.24 2.17 13.35
C ALA A 230 -2.97 2.91 14.47
N PHE A 231 -3.72 2.19 15.28
CA PHE A 231 -4.39 2.73 16.45
C PHE A 231 -4.53 1.72 17.58
N VAL A 232 -4.68 2.23 18.78
CA VAL A 232 -5.12 1.55 19.99
C VAL A 232 -6.38 2.24 20.53
N LEU A 233 -6.98 1.73 21.58
CA LEU A 233 -8.09 2.40 22.25
C LEU A 233 -7.61 3.05 23.57
N LEU A 234 -7.99 4.31 23.78
CA LEU A 234 -7.87 5.01 25.03
C LEU A 234 -9.26 5.49 25.44
N ASP A 235 -9.75 5.03 26.57
CA ASP A 235 -11.11 5.32 27.06
C ASP A 235 -12.21 5.01 26.03
N GLY A 236 -12.02 3.94 25.24
CA GLY A 236 -12.94 3.52 24.19
C GLY A 236 -12.83 4.30 22.87
N GLU A 237 -12.04 5.36 22.82
CA GLU A 237 -11.81 6.18 21.62
C GLU A 237 -10.52 5.77 20.89
N ARG A 238 -10.51 5.93 19.56
CA ARG A 238 -9.32 5.62 18.75
C ARG A 238 -8.19 6.61 19.01
N PHE A 239 -7.07 6.08 19.44
CA PHE A 239 -5.82 6.80 19.65
C PHE A 239 -4.81 6.32 18.59
N LYS A 240 -4.47 7.18 17.63
CA LYS A 240 -3.57 6.80 16.51
C LYS A 240 -2.11 6.87 16.92
N LEU A 241 -1.36 5.87 16.46
CA LEU A 241 0.10 5.81 16.56
C LEU A 241 0.67 6.00 15.16
N HIS A 242 1.28 7.16 14.91
CA HIS A 242 1.86 7.50 13.61
C HIS A 242 3.30 7.02 13.49
N GLU A 243 4.05 7.07 14.59
CA GLU A 243 5.45 6.68 14.65
C GLU A 243 5.76 6.09 16.02
N ALA A 244 6.41 4.94 16.01
CA ALA A 244 6.98 4.30 17.18
C ALA A 244 8.37 3.75 16.82
N ARG A 245 9.12 3.33 17.82
CA ARG A 245 10.44 2.70 17.67
C ARG A 245 10.55 1.49 18.57
N THR A 246 11.32 0.53 18.16
CA THR A 246 11.75 -0.57 19.04
C THR A 246 12.69 -0.03 20.13
N THR A 247 12.74 -0.71 21.24
CA THR A 247 13.65 -0.38 22.34
C THR A 247 14.55 -1.56 22.67
N ASP A 248 15.81 -1.27 22.95
CA ASP A 248 16.78 -2.28 23.37
C ASP A 248 17.06 -2.16 24.87
N GLY A 249 17.04 -3.29 25.59
CA GLY A 249 17.44 -3.36 27.00
C GLY A 249 16.53 -2.63 27.99
N GLU A 250 15.33 -2.21 27.56
CA GLU A 250 14.33 -1.61 28.45
C GLU A 250 13.63 -2.66 29.29
N GLU A 251 13.40 -2.35 30.58
CA GLU A 251 12.59 -3.19 31.45
C GLU A 251 11.17 -3.34 30.90
N PRO A 252 10.63 -4.56 30.86
CA PRO A 252 9.28 -4.81 30.36
C PRO A 252 8.22 -3.98 31.12
N LEU A 253 7.17 -3.60 30.39
CA LEU A 253 5.96 -2.99 30.93
C LEU A 253 4.78 -3.92 30.68
N ALA A 254 3.81 -3.91 31.57
CA ALA A 254 2.57 -4.64 31.31
C ALA A 254 1.92 -4.12 30.00
N PRO A 255 1.38 -5.00 29.14
CA PRO A 255 0.78 -4.60 27.88
C PRO A 255 -0.21 -3.44 28.03
N GLY A 256 -0.08 -2.44 27.16
CA GLY A 256 -0.90 -1.22 27.17
C GLY A 256 -0.49 -0.16 28.18
N THR A 257 0.32 -0.47 29.19
CA THR A 257 0.77 0.52 30.18
C THR A 257 1.68 1.55 29.51
N VAL A 258 1.37 2.83 29.74
CA VAL A 258 2.17 3.95 29.24
C VAL A 258 3.02 4.53 30.37
N GLU A 259 4.32 4.66 30.13
CA GLU A 259 5.29 5.18 31.10
C GLU A 259 6.20 6.23 30.48
N LEU A 260 6.59 7.25 31.26
CA LEU A 260 7.60 8.23 30.88
C LEU A 260 8.94 7.80 31.49
N ARG A 261 9.91 7.41 30.65
CA ARG A 261 11.29 7.11 31.05
C ARG A 261 12.24 8.17 30.50
N GLY A 262 12.67 9.07 31.34
CA GLY A 262 13.44 10.24 30.92
C GLY A 262 12.60 11.17 30.03
N LYS A 263 12.91 11.22 28.75
CA LYS A 263 12.17 12.01 27.74
C LYS A 263 11.33 11.14 26.80
N ARG A 264 11.43 9.82 26.91
CA ARG A 264 10.75 8.87 26.04
C ARG A 264 9.44 8.42 26.65
N VAL A 265 8.43 8.30 25.82
CA VAL A 265 7.12 7.73 26.18
C VAL A 265 7.11 6.29 25.72
N LEU A 266 7.04 5.37 26.65
CA LEU A 266 7.04 3.94 26.38
C LEU A 266 5.63 3.37 26.53
N VAL A 267 5.29 2.39 25.70
CA VAL A 267 4.09 1.57 25.84
C VAL A 267 4.48 0.11 25.96
N GLY A 268 3.93 -0.60 26.93
CA GLY A 268 4.14 -2.02 27.14
C GLY A 268 3.52 -2.86 26.04
N THR A 269 4.23 -3.92 25.67
CA THR A 269 3.74 -4.98 24.77
C THR A 269 3.89 -6.34 25.45
N GLY A 270 3.61 -7.43 24.76
CA GLY A 270 3.79 -8.79 25.28
C GLY A 270 5.23 -9.17 25.60
N THR A 271 6.22 -8.41 25.13
CA THR A 271 7.65 -8.63 25.40
C THR A 271 8.34 -7.34 25.84
N ALA A 272 9.00 -6.61 24.95
CA ALA A 272 9.68 -5.35 25.23
C ALA A 272 8.75 -4.16 24.96
N PRO A 273 8.90 -3.02 25.66
CA PRO A 273 8.12 -1.82 25.35
C PRO A 273 8.49 -1.23 23.98
N LEU A 274 7.55 -0.51 23.37
CA LEU A 274 7.82 0.35 22.21
C LEU A 274 7.89 1.81 22.65
N GLU A 275 8.78 2.60 22.06
CA GLU A 275 8.79 4.06 22.22
C GLU A 275 7.76 4.68 21.27
N LEU A 276 6.84 5.45 21.81
CA LEU A 276 5.90 6.27 21.06
C LEU A 276 6.56 7.60 20.70
N VAL A 277 6.62 7.93 19.41
CA VAL A 277 7.22 9.17 18.93
C VAL A 277 6.15 10.18 18.55
N THR A 278 5.28 9.80 17.60
CA THR A 278 4.20 10.66 17.09
C THR A 278 2.86 9.98 17.27
N VAL A 279 1.95 10.67 17.96
CA VAL A 279 0.63 10.16 18.32
C VAL A 279 -0.48 11.15 17.95
N GLN A 280 -1.73 10.66 17.88
CA GLN A 280 -2.89 11.50 17.63
C GLN A 280 -4.09 11.04 18.45
N PRO A 281 -4.41 11.73 19.57
CA PRO A 281 -5.64 11.50 20.33
C PRO A 281 -6.88 11.80 19.47
N ALA A 282 -8.02 11.19 19.82
CA ALA A 282 -9.29 11.44 19.14
C ALA A 282 -9.62 12.95 19.11
N GLY A 283 -10.03 13.44 17.93
CA GLY A 283 -10.38 14.84 17.73
C GLY A 283 -9.24 15.86 17.79
N ARG A 284 -7.98 15.42 17.98
CA ARG A 284 -6.79 16.28 18.03
C ARG A 284 -5.96 16.16 16.74
N ARG A 285 -4.94 17.01 16.61
CA ARG A 285 -3.90 16.88 15.57
C ARG A 285 -2.81 15.93 16.07
N ALA A 286 -2.05 15.37 15.14
CA ALA A 286 -0.83 14.63 15.45
C ALA A 286 0.13 15.53 16.22
N MET A 287 0.81 14.95 17.23
CA MET A 287 1.73 15.64 18.11
C MET A 287 2.79 14.67 18.65
N ALA A 288 3.88 15.21 19.22
CA ALA A 288 4.85 14.38 19.91
C ALA A 288 4.21 13.67 21.11
N ALA A 289 4.53 12.40 21.30
CA ALA A 289 3.99 11.60 22.41
C ALA A 289 4.30 12.21 23.78
N ALA A 290 5.50 12.81 23.94
CA ALA A 290 5.90 13.50 25.16
C ALA A 290 5.03 14.74 25.46
N ASP A 291 4.58 15.47 24.43
CA ASP A 291 3.71 16.63 24.60
C ASP A 291 2.30 16.21 25.01
N TRP A 292 1.79 15.15 24.37
CA TRP A 292 0.52 14.55 24.75
C TRP A 292 0.53 14.11 26.21
N LEU A 293 1.55 13.35 26.62
CA LEU A 293 1.61 12.77 27.96
C LEU A 293 1.74 13.85 29.04
N ARG A 294 2.49 14.92 28.80
CA ARG A 294 2.56 16.09 29.71
C ARG A 294 1.18 16.74 29.91
N GLY A 295 0.38 16.82 28.84
CA GLY A 295 -0.97 17.34 28.92
C GLY A 295 -1.89 16.45 29.77
N VAL A 296 -1.74 15.14 29.73
CA VAL A 296 -2.51 14.19 30.56
C VAL A 296 -2.01 14.20 32.03
N ALA A 297 -0.70 14.19 32.26
CA ALA A 297 -0.10 14.18 33.57
C ALA A 297 -0.41 15.46 34.38
N SER A 298 -0.61 16.61 33.72
CA SER A 298 -1.04 17.84 34.38
C SER A 298 -2.47 17.77 34.94
N VAL A 299 -3.27 16.82 34.46
CA VAL A 299 -4.64 16.55 34.94
C VAL A 299 -4.67 15.50 36.06
N SER A 300 -3.66 14.61 36.09
CA SER A 300 -3.56 13.49 37.03
C SER A 300 -2.25 13.61 37.83
N ALA A 301 -2.17 14.56 38.75
CA ALA A 301 -1.03 14.66 39.69
C ALA A 301 -1.05 13.46 40.65
N SER A 302 -0.47 12.32 40.25
CA SER A 302 -0.24 11.16 41.11
C SER A 302 1.22 10.74 41.07
N ALA A 303 1.73 10.34 42.21
CA ALA A 303 3.12 10.08 42.52
C ALA A 303 3.77 8.98 41.68
N ALA A 304 5.09 9.15 41.52
CA ALA A 304 6.09 8.13 41.09
C ALA A 304 5.86 7.45 39.74
N GLY A 305 6.25 8.14 38.63
CA GLY A 305 6.60 7.47 37.34
C GLY A 305 5.45 6.85 36.54
N SER A 306 4.40 6.40 37.17
CA SER A 306 3.22 5.82 36.56
C SER A 306 2.25 6.91 36.10
N THR A 307 1.92 6.92 34.83
CA THR A 307 1.00 7.91 34.23
C THR A 307 -0.47 7.58 34.49
N GLY A 308 -0.78 6.38 34.97
CA GLY A 308 -2.15 5.85 35.05
C GLY A 308 -2.83 5.63 33.68
N VAL A 309 -2.13 5.86 32.59
CA VAL A 309 -2.66 5.66 31.23
C VAL A 309 -2.44 4.21 30.80
N VAL A 310 -3.52 3.57 30.36
CA VAL A 310 -3.48 2.21 29.81
C VAL A 310 -4.28 2.18 28.51
N PHE A 311 -3.66 1.70 27.44
CA PHE A 311 -4.32 1.44 26.16
C PHE A 311 -4.99 0.05 26.17
N ALA A 312 -6.11 -0.06 25.45
CA ALA A 312 -6.84 -1.30 25.23
C ALA A 312 -6.86 -1.68 23.72
#